data_162635fdc34627e9f8dbb1ed232bb1d3
#
_entry.id   162635fdc34627e9f8dbb1ed232bb1d3
#
_cell.length_a   1.000
_cell.length_b   1.000
_cell.length_c   1.000
_cell.angle_alpha   90.00
_cell.angle_beta   90.00
_cell.angle_gamma   90.00
#
_symmetry.space_group_name_H-M   'P 1'
#
loop_
_entity.id
_entity.type
_entity.pdbx_description
1 polymer ?
#
loop_
_entity_poly.entity_id
_entity_poly.type
_entity_poly.pdbx_seq_one_letter_code
_entity_poly.pdbx_strand_id
1 'polypeptide(L)'
;MNIINIEHIAKAYGEKVLFEDGSLGVDNRDKIGIVGVNGTGKSTLLKLIAGTEEADSGTITIANHIRVSYLAQQFDSQTHTRLLDYVTNGTTDPLVIVEARKLLKRLGLPDEQQELSKLSGGQKKRAALVRTLIEPADVLLLDEPTNHLDSFMIEWLEQYLQGYKGCILLVTHDRY
;
A
#
# COMPACT_ATOMS: atom_id res chain seq x y z
N MET A 1 8.46 -11.93 16.34
CA MET A 1 7.49 -13.00 15.97
C MET A 1 7.20 -12.85 14.50
N ASN A 2 7.54 -13.88 13.72
CA ASN A 2 7.36 -13.87 12.27
C ASN A 2 5.86 -13.86 11.93
N ILE A 3 5.42 -12.86 11.19
CA ILE A 3 4.02 -12.66 10.81
C ILE A 3 3.75 -12.93 9.34
N ILE A 4 4.80 -12.87 8.50
CA ILE A 4 4.74 -13.28 7.09
C ILE A 4 5.94 -14.19 6.84
N ASN A 5 5.67 -15.35 6.27
CA ASN A 5 6.70 -16.30 5.85
C ASN A 5 6.55 -16.59 4.36
N ILE A 6 7.59 -16.31 3.61
CA ILE A 6 7.70 -16.58 2.17
C ILE A 6 8.74 -17.69 2.00
N GLU A 7 8.36 -18.77 1.36
CA GLU A 7 9.20 -19.96 1.20
C GLU A 7 9.24 -20.39 -0.26
N HIS A 8 10.44 -20.38 -0.83
CA HIS A 8 10.76 -20.93 -2.13
C HIS A 8 9.83 -20.45 -3.26
N ILE A 9 9.41 -19.16 -3.22
CA ILE A 9 8.53 -18.63 -4.26
C ILE A 9 9.26 -18.50 -5.59
N ALA A 10 8.56 -18.92 -6.66
CA ALA A 10 8.92 -18.62 -8.03
C ALA A 10 7.79 -17.84 -8.71
N LYS A 11 8.17 -16.93 -9.59
CA LYS A 11 7.24 -16.15 -10.43
C LYS A 11 7.89 -15.72 -11.71
N ALA A 12 7.20 -15.98 -12.82
CA ALA A 12 7.62 -15.53 -14.15
C ALA A 12 6.44 -14.95 -14.94
N TYR A 13 6.73 -14.06 -15.87
CA TYR A 13 5.80 -13.57 -16.88
C TYR A 13 6.35 -13.88 -18.27
N GLY A 14 5.81 -14.93 -18.90
CA GLY A 14 6.35 -15.48 -20.13
C GLY A 14 7.80 -15.94 -19.94
N GLU A 15 8.74 -15.40 -20.71
CA GLU A 15 10.16 -15.72 -20.59
C GLU A 15 10.89 -14.97 -19.47
N LYS A 16 10.24 -13.97 -18.88
CA LYS A 16 10.87 -13.14 -17.85
C LYS A 16 10.66 -13.73 -16.47
N VAL A 17 11.72 -14.31 -15.91
CA VAL A 17 11.75 -14.79 -14.52
C VAL A 17 11.98 -13.60 -13.58
N LEU A 18 11.10 -13.46 -12.57
CA LEU A 18 11.22 -12.45 -11.52
C LEU A 18 11.81 -13.04 -10.23
N PHE A 19 11.34 -14.22 -9.85
CA PHE A 19 11.82 -14.98 -8.69
C PHE A 19 11.99 -16.43 -9.09
N GLU A 20 13.10 -17.07 -8.69
CA GLU A 20 13.38 -18.50 -8.93
C GLU A 20 13.25 -19.32 -7.66
N ASP A 21 13.71 -18.78 -6.53
CA ASP A 21 13.71 -19.43 -5.22
C ASP A 21 13.77 -18.38 -4.11
N GLY A 22 12.74 -17.52 -4.05
CA GLY A 22 12.70 -16.42 -3.11
C GLY A 22 12.20 -16.87 -1.74
N SER A 23 12.94 -16.54 -0.67
CA SER A 23 12.51 -16.82 0.70
C SER A 23 12.75 -15.60 1.58
N LEU A 24 11.77 -15.24 2.43
CA LEU A 24 11.81 -14.07 3.31
C LEU A 24 10.90 -14.29 4.52
N GLY A 25 11.42 -14.04 5.70
CA GLY A 25 10.62 -13.93 6.92
C GLY A 25 10.47 -12.46 7.33
N VAL A 26 9.27 -12.08 7.73
CA VAL A 26 8.94 -10.70 8.14
C VAL A 26 8.35 -10.70 9.54
N ASP A 27 8.91 -9.89 10.42
CA ASP A 27 8.44 -9.73 11.80
C ASP A 27 7.45 -8.55 11.96
N ASN A 28 6.69 -8.57 13.03
CA ASN A 28 5.54 -7.67 13.28
C ASN A 28 5.87 -6.18 13.41
N ARG A 29 7.16 -5.80 13.46
CA ARG A 29 7.61 -4.40 13.55
C ARG A 29 8.64 -4.04 12.50
N ASP A 30 8.87 -4.90 11.55
CA ASP A 30 9.86 -4.65 10.52
C ASP A 30 9.49 -3.45 9.65
N LYS A 31 10.51 -2.69 9.26
CA LYS A 31 10.43 -1.61 8.29
C LYS A 31 11.35 -1.98 7.13
N ILE A 32 10.77 -2.57 6.09
CA ILE A 32 11.51 -3.14 4.97
C ILE A 32 11.38 -2.26 3.74
N GLY A 33 12.50 -1.71 3.28
CA GLY A 33 12.59 -1.02 1.99
C GLY A 33 12.98 -2.01 0.89
N ILE A 34 12.15 -2.12 -0.16
CA ILE A 34 12.41 -2.93 -1.33
C ILE A 34 12.89 -2.00 -2.44
N VAL A 35 14.18 -2.11 -2.77
CA VAL A 35 14.84 -1.27 -3.76
C VAL A 35 15.35 -2.11 -4.93
N GLY A 36 15.45 -1.51 -6.11
CA GLY A 36 15.95 -2.17 -7.31
C GLY A 36 15.49 -1.47 -8.58
N VAL A 37 16.03 -1.88 -9.72
CA VAL A 37 15.65 -1.32 -11.02
C VAL A 37 14.21 -1.67 -11.40
N ASN A 38 13.64 -0.91 -12.34
CA ASN A 38 12.27 -1.17 -12.80
C ASN A 38 12.14 -2.54 -13.46
N GLY A 39 11.02 -3.20 -13.17
CA GLY A 39 10.70 -4.49 -13.76
C GLY A 39 11.42 -5.70 -13.12
N THR A 40 12.03 -5.55 -11.95
CA THR A 40 12.65 -6.68 -11.21
C THR A 40 11.67 -7.44 -10.32
N GLY A 41 10.39 -7.09 -10.31
CA GLY A 41 9.38 -7.83 -9.53
C GLY A 41 9.00 -7.21 -8.19
N LYS A 42 9.48 -6.00 -7.85
CA LYS A 42 9.17 -5.34 -6.56
C LYS A 42 7.66 -5.24 -6.29
N SER A 43 6.90 -4.66 -7.22
CA SER A 43 5.44 -4.57 -7.12
C SER A 43 4.76 -5.94 -7.14
N THR A 44 5.33 -6.90 -7.90
CA THR A 44 4.84 -8.28 -7.92
C THR A 44 4.99 -8.94 -6.56
N LEU A 45 6.10 -8.73 -5.85
CA LEU A 45 6.29 -9.25 -4.50
C LEU A 45 5.21 -8.70 -3.54
N LEU A 46 4.92 -7.39 -3.59
CA LEU A 46 3.84 -6.83 -2.77
C LEU A 46 2.47 -7.42 -3.12
N LYS A 47 2.18 -7.62 -4.41
CA LYS A 47 0.93 -8.26 -4.87
C LYS A 47 0.80 -9.71 -4.38
N LEU A 48 1.89 -10.48 -4.42
CA LEU A 48 1.93 -11.84 -3.91
C LEU A 48 1.63 -11.87 -2.40
N ILE A 49 2.25 -10.97 -1.62
CA ILE A 49 1.99 -10.85 -0.18
C ILE A 49 0.55 -10.38 0.08
N ALA A 50 0.03 -9.43 -0.71
CA ALA A 50 -1.35 -8.96 -0.60
C ALA A 50 -2.40 -9.99 -1.03
N GLY A 51 -1.98 -11.11 -1.64
CA GLY A 51 -2.89 -12.13 -2.16
C GLY A 51 -3.68 -11.68 -3.40
N THR A 52 -3.27 -10.60 -4.07
CA THR A 52 -3.87 -10.12 -5.33
C THR A 52 -3.26 -10.77 -6.56
N GLU A 53 -2.21 -11.52 -6.37
CA GLU A 53 -1.54 -12.35 -7.37
C GLU A 53 -1.05 -13.65 -6.74
N GLU A 54 -0.90 -14.72 -7.54
CA GLU A 54 -0.44 -16.03 -7.10
C GLU A 54 1.01 -16.28 -7.56
N ALA A 55 1.80 -16.93 -6.72
CA ALA A 55 3.12 -17.44 -7.11
C ALA A 55 2.96 -18.67 -8.01
N ASP A 56 3.91 -18.88 -8.92
CA ASP A 56 3.93 -20.08 -9.77
C ASP A 56 4.32 -21.33 -8.98
N SER A 57 5.15 -21.16 -7.93
CA SER A 57 5.47 -22.19 -6.93
C SER A 57 5.91 -21.56 -5.61
N GLY A 58 6.06 -22.39 -4.58
CA GLY A 58 6.38 -21.95 -3.22
C GLY A 58 5.13 -21.57 -2.44
N THR A 59 5.32 -21.02 -1.25
CA THR A 59 4.21 -20.68 -0.34
C THR A 59 4.43 -19.30 0.30
N ILE A 60 3.32 -18.59 0.52
CA ILE A 60 3.30 -17.37 1.33
C ILE A 60 2.27 -17.60 2.44
N THR A 61 2.75 -17.57 3.67
CA THR A 61 1.91 -17.75 4.84
C THR A 61 1.88 -16.46 5.65
N ILE A 62 0.67 -15.96 5.91
CA ILE A 62 0.44 -14.83 6.81
C ILE A 62 -0.20 -15.37 8.08
N ALA A 63 0.31 -14.96 9.24
CA ALA A 63 -0.22 -15.41 10.52
C ALA A 63 -1.71 -15.05 10.65
N ASN A 64 -2.49 -15.97 11.22
CA ASN A 64 -3.91 -15.73 11.48
C ASN A 64 -4.06 -14.42 12.26
N HIS A 65 -5.12 -13.66 12.02
CA HIS A 65 -5.41 -12.36 12.63
C HIS A 65 -4.58 -11.15 12.14
N ILE A 66 -3.60 -11.34 11.29
CA ILE A 66 -2.83 -10.22 10.69
C ILE A 66 -3.63 -9.61 9.54
N ARG A 67 -3.90 -8.33 9.65
CA ARG A 67 -4.57 -7.53 8.61
C ARG A 67 -3.52 -6.84 7.76
N VAL A 68 -3.64 -7.02 6.46
CA VAL A 68 -2.74 -6.43 5.47
C VAL A 68 -3.49 -5.35 4.71
N SER A 69 -2.98 -4.13 4.69
CA SER A 69 -3.46 -3.07 3.80
C SER A 69 -2.44 -2.81 2.69
N TYR A 70 -2.91 -2.75 1.45
CA TYR A 70 -2.07 -2.65 0.26
C TYR A 70 -2.39 -1.42 -0.58
N LEU A 71 -1.41 -0.57 -0.78
CA LEU A 71 -1.44 0.53 -1.75
C LEU A 71 -0.89 0.06 -3.09
N ALA A 72 -1.78 -0.23 -4.04
CA ALA A 72 -1.40 -0.60 -5.40
C ALA A 72 -1.04 0.63 -6.25
N GLN A 73 -0.14 0.43 -7.23
CA GLN A 73 0.18 1.47 -8.22
C GLN A 73 -1.02 1.86 -9.10
N GLN A 74 -1.91 0.90 -9.39
CA GLN A 74 -3.08 1.12 -10.24
C GLN A 74 -4.32 1.34 -9.39
N PHE A 75 -5.08 2.35 -9.78
CA PHE A 75 -6.34 2.73 -9.17
C PHE A 75 -7.49 2.44 -10.12
N ASP A 76 -8.43 1.59 -9.71
CA ASP A 76 -9.68 1.40 -10.46
C ASP A 76 -10.65 2.54 -10.17
N SER A 77 -10.89 3.38 -11.17
CA SER A 77 -11.55 4.68 -11.01
C SER A 77 -12.98 4.73 -11.55
N GLN A 78 -13.58 3.60 -11.89
CA GLN A 78 -14.91 3.61 -12.55
C GLN A 78 -16.10 3.73 -11.58
N THR A 79 -15.95 4.38 -10.44
CA THR A 79 -17.02 4.52 -9.47
C THR A 79 -17.51 5.96 -9.35
N HIS A 80 -18.83 6.17 -9.37
CA HIS A 80 -19.51 7.43 -8.99
C HIS A 80 -19.51 7.66 -7.47
N THR A 81 -18.60 7.00 -6.76
CA THR A 81 -18.46 7.08 -5.30
C THR A 81 -17.85 8.43 -4.92
N ARG A 82 -18.32 9.03 -3.84
CA ARG A 82 -17.73 10.23 -3.27
C ARG A 82 -16.40 9.92 -2.59
N LEU A 83 -15.52 10.90 -2.58
CA LEU A 83 -14.17 10.74 -2.05
C LEU A 83 -14.16 10.26 -0.59
N LEU A 84 -14.99 10.84 0.28
CA LEU A 84 -15.06 10.42 1.68
C LEU A 84 -15.53 8.97 1.82
N ASP A 85 -16.60 8.59 1.10
CA ASP A 85 -17.13 7.22 1.15
C ASP A 85 -16.10 6.20 0.65
N TYR A 86 -15.33 6.56 -0.36
CA TYR A 86 -14.25 5.73 -0.87
C TYR A 86 -13.14 5.50 0.17
N VAL A 87 -12.61 6.58 0.77
CA VAL A 87 -11.48 6.45 1.70
C VAL A 87 -11.88 5.79 3.02
N THR A 88 -13.12 5.96 3.46
CA THR A 88 -13.63 5.35 4.69
C THR A 88 -14.27 3.99 4.49
N ASN A 89 -14.33 3.50 3.24
CA ASN A 89 -15.03 2.27 2.89
C ASN A 89 -16.49 2.24 3.38
N GLY A 90 -17.15 3.41 3.36
CA GLY A 90 -18.54 3.60 3.78
C GLY A 90 -18.79 3.44 5.28
N THR A 91 -17.76 3.43 6.12
CA THR A 91 -17.96 3.34 7.58
C THR A 91 -18.64 4.60 8.13
N THR A 92 -19.48 4.39 9.15
CA THR A 92 -20.13 5.46 9.92
C THR A 92 -19.42 5.78 11.23
N ASP A 93 -18.26 5.16 11.50
CA ASP A 93 -17.48 5.44 12.71
C ASP A 93 -16.96 6.89 12.68
N PRO A 94 -17.39 7.74 13.66
CA PRO A 94 -16.99 9.13 13.69
C PRO A 94 -15.47 9.34 13.80
N LEU A 95 -14.75 8.45 14.48
CA LEU A 95 -13.30 8.56 14.66
C LEU A 95 -12.57 8.32 13.34
N VAL A 96 -13.00 7.32 12.57
CA VAL A 96 -12.45 7.03 11.25
C VAL A 96 -12.74 8.19 10.29
N ILE A 97 -13.96 8.73 10.31
CA ILE A 97 -14.34 9.87 9.46
C ILE A 97 -13.50 11.11 9.77
N VAL A 98 -13.28 11.42 11.05
CA VAL A 98 -12.46 12.57 11.46
C VAL A 98 -11.02 12.39 10.99
N GLU A 99 -10.45 11.20 11.13
CA GLU A 99 -9.09 10.91 10.68
C GLU A 99 -9.00 10.98 9.15
N ALA A 100 -9.98 10.43 8.45
CA ALA A 100 -10.08 10.53 6.98
C ALA A 100 -10.01 11.99 6.52
N ARG A 101 -10.80 12.87 7.12
CA ARG A 101 -10.82 14.31 6.78
C ARG A 101 -9.48 14.99 7.01
N LYS A 102 -8.79 14.65 8.11
CA LYS A 102 -7.45 15.19 8.38
C LYS A 102 -6.45 14.76 7.31
N LEU A 103 -6.45 13.47 6.95
CA LEU A 103 -5.54 12.93 5.95
C LEU A 103 -5.85 13.47 4.55
N LEU A 104 -7.12 13.56 4.16
CA LEU A 104 -7.55 14.16 2.89
C LEU A 104 -7.05 15.60 2.78
N LYS A 105 -7.25 16.41 3.82
CA LYS A 105 -6.77 17.79 3.85
C LYS A 105 -5.24 17.85 3.77
N ARG A 106 -4.54 17.00 4.49
CA ARG A 106 -3.08 16.93 4.51
C ARG A 106 -2.51 16.59 3.13
N LEU A 107 -3.16 15.70 2.40
CA LEU A 107 -2.76 15.29 1.06
C LEU A 107 -3.43 16.10 -0.07
N GLY A 108 -3.92 17.32 0.23
CA GLY A 108 -4.40 18.27 -0.76
C GLY A 108 -5.70 17.84 -1.45
N LEU A 109 -6.58 17.16 -0.74
CA LEU A 109 -7.90 16.70 -1.18
C LEU A 109 -9.01 17.25 -0.27
N PRO A 110 -9.21 18.58 -0.20
CA PRO A 110 -10.12 19.17 0.80
C PRO A 110 -11.61 18.97 0.48
N ASP A 111 -11.98 18.73 -0.78
CA ASP A 111 -13.37 18.50 -1.20
C ASP A 111 -13.74 17.03 -1.07
N GLU A 112 -14.19 16.66 0.11
CA GLU A 112 -14.57 15.28 0.46
C GLU A 112 -15.84 14.77 -0.26
N GLN A 113 -16.64 15.69 -0.82
CA GLN A 113 -17.88 15.37 -1.55
C GLN A 113 -17.64 15.14 -3.05
N GLN A 114 -16.44 15.44 -3.54
CA GLN A 114 -16.12 15.28 -4.95
C GLN A 114 -16.21 13.80 -5.36
N GLU A 115 -16.76 13.54 -6.55
CA GLU A 115 -16.78 12.20 -7.13
C GLU A 115 -15.37 11.76 -7.56
N LEU A 116 -15.04 10.50 -7.33
CA LEU A 116 -13.75 9.91 -7.75
C LEU A 116 -13.48 10.05 -9.24
N SER A 117 -14.52 9.95 -10.06
CA SER A 117 -14.43 10.11 -11.52
C SER A 117 -13.86 11.47 -11.95
N LYS A 118 -14.07 12.51 -11.14
CA LYS A 118 -13.62 13.89 -11.40
C LYS A 118 -12.21 14.19 -10.90
N LEU A 119 -11.60 13.28 -10.16
CA LEU A 119 -10.25 13.43 -9.66
C LEU A 119 -9.21 13.20 -10.76
N SER A 120 -8.13 13.98 -10.74
CA SER A 120 -6.94 13.69 -11.56
C SER A 120 -6.26 12.39 -11.14
N GLY A 121 -5.41 11.82 -12.00
CA GLY A 121 -4.67 10.60 -11.68
C GLY A 121 -3.84 10.70 -10.39
N GLY A 122 -3.18 11.84 -10.17
CA GLY A 122 -2.44 12.09 -8.93
C GLY A 122 -3.34 12.22 -7.71
N GLN A 123 -4.50 12.88 -7.84
CA GLN A 123 -5.50 12.96 -6.77
C GLN A 123 -6.07 11.58 -6.40
N LYS A 124 -6.35 10.73 -7.39
CA LYS A 124 -6.81 9.36 -7.18
C LYS A 124 -5.79 8.53 -6.39
N LYS A 125 -4.50 8.65 -6.74
CA LYS A 125 -3.43 7.96 -6.01
C LYS A 125 -3.30 8.45 -4.56
N ARG A 126 -3.43 9.76 -4.32
CA ARG A 126 -3.47 10.30 -2.96
C ARG A 126 -4.69 9.83 -2.17
N ALA A 127 -5.84 9.73 -2.81
CA ALA A 127 -7.05 9.16 -2.19
C ALA A 127 -6.85 7.67 -1.82
N ALA A 128 -6.22 6.88 -2.70
CA ALA A 128 -5.87 5.49 -2.39
C ALA A 128 -4.90 5.38 -1.21
N LEU A 129 -3.90 6.27 -1.15
CA LEU A 129 -3.00 6.34 0.00
C LEU A 129 -3.76 6.64 1.31
N VAL A 130 -4.66 7.64 1.31
CA VAL A 130 -5.50 7.93 2.49
C VAL A 130 -6.28 6.71 2.92
N ARG A 131 -6.94 6.02 1.98
CA ARG A 131 -7.70 4.79 2.28
C ARG A 131 -6.82 3.72 2.92
N THR A 132 -5.63 3.47 2.35
CA THR A 132 -4.67 2.48 2.87
C THR A 132 -4.21 2.82 4.29
N LEU A 133 -3.97 4.10 4.59
CA LEU A 133 -3.51 4.55 5.91
C LEU A 133 -4.60 4.55 6.98
N ILE A 134 -5.87 4.71 6.59
CA ILE A 134 -7.02 4.70 7.51
C ILE A 134 -7.43 3.27 7.86
N GLU A 135 -7.28 2.35 6.93
CA GLU A 135 -7.67 0.96 7.14
C GLU A 135 -6.88 0.37 8.30
N PRO A 136 -7.55 -0.19 9.33
CA PRO A 136 -6.86 -0.81 10.44
C PRO A 136 -6.02 -1.99 9.93
N ALA A 137 -4.71 -1.86 9.97
CA ALA A 137 -3.79 -2.86 9.46
C ALA A 137 -2.64 -3.12 10.45
N ASP A 138 -2.12 -4.34 10.42
CA ASP A 138 -0.93 -4.75 11.15
C ASP A 138 0.29 -4.72 10.23
N VAL A 139 0.05 -4.79 8.91
CA VAL A 139 1.05 -4.69 7.85
C VAL A 139 0.60 -3.69 6.79
N LEU A 140 1.44 -2.72 6.47
CA LEU A 140 1.28 -1.82 5.33
C LEU A 140 2.19 -2.25 4.19
N LEU A 141 1.61 -2.50 3.03
CA LEU A 141 2.31 -2.73 1.78
C LEU A 141 2.15 -1.48 0.90
N LEU A 142 3.24 -0.76 0.67
CA LEU A 142 3.22 0.52 -0.02
C LEU A 142 4.05 0.46 -1.30
N ASP A 143 3.39 0.55 -2.45
CA ASP A 143 4.04 0.53 -3.75
C ASP A 143 4.21 1.96 -4.28
N GLU A 144 5.41 2.49 -4.17
CA GLU A 144 5.79 3.84 -4.58
C GLU A 144 4.86 4.93 -4.04
N PRO A 145 4.64 5.02 -2.71
CA PRO A 145 3.65 5.91 -2.11
C PRO A 145 3.98 7.40 -2.26
N THR A 146 5.24 7.75 -2.54
CA THR A 146 5.70 9.13 -2.73
C THR A 146 5.39 9.68 -4.11
N ASN A 147 5.04 8.83 -5.08
CA ASN A 147 4.66 9.27 -6.41
C ASN A 147 3.43 10.20 -6.36
N HIS A 148 3.53 11.36 -7.00
CA HIS A 148 2.50 12.41 -7.03
C HIS A 148 2.29 13.17 -5.70
N LEU A 149 3.25 13.08 -4.77
CA LEU A 149 3.34 13.92 -3.58
C LEU A 149 4.35 15.05 -3.82
N ASP A 150 4.08 16.21 -3.25
CA ASP A 150 5.08 17.27 -3.13
C ASP A 150 6.01 17.03 -1.93
N SER A 151 7.09 17.80 -1.82
CA SER A 151 8.09 17.63 -0.76
C SER A 151 7.51 17.69 0.65
N PHE A 152 6.51 18.54 0.86
CA PHE A 152 5.87 18.69 2.17
C PHE A 152 5.01 17.47 2.54
N MET A 153 4.31 16.91 1.54
CA MET A 153 3.54 15.69 1.73
C MET A 153 4.44 14.47 1.96
N ILE A 154 5.59 14.41 1.27
CA ILE A 154 6.60 13.35 1.45
C ILE A 154 7.13 13.38 2.87
N GLU A 155 7.61 14.55 3.34
CA GLU A 155 8.14 14.70 4.71
C GLU A 155 7.10 14.28 5.78
N TRP A 156 5.84 14.67 5.58
CA TRP A 156 4.76 14.26 6.45
C TRP A 156 4.55 12.74 6.44
N LEU A 157 4.55 12.12 5.24
CA LEU A 157 4.35 10.67 5.11
C LEU A 157 5.49 9.91 5.80
N GLU A 158 6.73 10.35 5.64
CA GLU A 158 7.89 9.76 6.31
C GLU A 158 7.73 9.79 7.83
N GLN A 159 7.36 10.94 8.39
CA GLN A 159 7.09 11.06 9.83
C GLN A 159 5.96 10.14 10.29
N TYR A 160 4.89 10.04 9.50
CA TYR A 160 3.78 9.13 9.78
C TYR A 160 4.23 7.67 9.81
N LEU A 161 5.00 7.23 8.80
CA LEU A 161 5.49 5.86 8.69
C LEU A 161 6.53 5.52 9.78
N GLN A 162 7.37 6.48 10.18
CA GLN A 162 8.28 6.31 11.33
C GLN A 162 7.52 6.04 12.63
N GLY A 163 6.39 6.71 12.83
CA GLY A 163 5.52 6.52 14.00
C GLY A 163 4.62 5.27 13.94
N TYR A 164 4.52 4.62 12.79
CA TYR A 164 3.64 3.47 12.61
C TYR A 164 4.12 2.26 13.42
N LYS A 165 3.23 1.67 14.23
CA LYS A 165 3.58 0.61 15.17
C LYS A 165 3.62 -0.80 14.57
N GLY A 166 3.01 -1.00 13.40
CA GLY A 166 2.98 -2.26 12.68
C GLY A 166 4.19 -2.44 11.76
N CYS A 167 4.12 -3.48 10.94
CA CYS A 167 5.11 -3.77 9.89
C CYS A 167 4.87 -2.91 8.65
N ILE A 168 5.92 -2.53 7.95
CA ILE A 168 5.86 -1.82 6.67
C ILE A 168 6.78 -2.52 5.66
N LEU A 169 6.24 -2.80 4.48
CA LEU A 169 7.02 -3.12 3.30
C LEU A 169 6.80 -2.00 2.28
N LEU A 170 7.86 -1.33 1.90
CA LEU A 170 7.83 -0.15 1.05
C LEU A 170 8.66 -0.38 -0.21
N VAL A 171 8.05 -0.27 -1.38
CA VAL A 171 8.75 -0.17 -2.65
C VAL A 171 9.02 1.30 -2.96
N THR A 172 10.27 1.64 -3.21
CA THR A 172 10.67 2.99 -3.61
C THR A 172 11.82 2.94 -4.60
N HIS A 173 11.89 3.93 -5.48
CA HIS A 173 13.04 4.19 -6.34
C HIS A 173 14.02 5.16 -5.71
N ASP A 174 13.58 5.95 -4.74
CA ASP A 174 14.41 6.89 -4.03
C ASP A 174 15.21 6.17 -2.95
N ARG A 175 16.50 6.48 -2.90
CA ARG A 175 17.38 6.04 -1.81
C ARG A 175 17.27 7.08 -0.70
N TYR A 176 16.58 6.75 0.36
CA TYR A 176 16.54 7.54 1.60
C TYR A 176 17.60 7.02 2.57
#